data_5bda5971b1c9eaa97bb9b957cd261f9c
#
_entry.id   5bda5971b1c9eaa97bb9b957cd261f9c
#
_cell.length_a   1.000
_cell.length_b   1.000
_cell.length_c   1.000
_cell.angle_alpha   90.00
_cell.angle_beta   90.00
_cell.angle_gamma   90.00
#
_symmetry.space_group_name_H-M   'P 1'
#
loop_
_entity.id
_entity.type
_entity.pdbx_description
1 polymer ?
#
loop_
_entity_poly.entity_id
_entity_poly.type
_entity_poly.pdbx_seq_one_letter_code
_entity_poly.pdbx_strand_id
1 'polypeptide(L)'
;EGSTSMKFDYVIGNPPYQISDGGAGVSATPIYNRFIEAIKTTHPGAICLIIPAKWYSGGKGLDKFREEMLGDRHISTLVDYSNSLDVFPNVDVAGGVCYFVWKEAYNGKCKYTNYRNGKATTAYRDLNEFQTFIRYPVASEIVKK
;
A
#
# COMPACT_ATOMS: atom_id res chain seq x y z
N GLU A 1 -4.12 -9.30 -35.95
CA GLU A 1 -5.10 -8.79 -35.56
C GLU A 1 -5.33 -8.54 -34.15
N GLY A 2 -5.61 -7.55 -33.72
CA GLY A 2 -5.83 -6.77 -32.62
C GLY A 2 -6.29 -7.48 -31.37
N SER A 3 -5.38 -7.83 -30.55
CA SER A 3 -5.70 -7.89 -29.15
C SER A 3 -6.21 -6.51 -28.76
N THR A 4 -7.51 -6.36 -28.62
CA THR A 4 -8.06 -5.21 -27.94
C THR A 4 -7.52 -5.22 -26.51
N SER A 5 -6.45 -4.47 -26.27
CA SER A 5 -6.03 -4.20 -24.91
C SER A 5 -7.13 -3.42 -24.22
N MET A 6 -7.81 -4.04 -23.26
CA MET A 6 -8.77 -3.36 -22.43
C MET A 6 -8.04 -2.30 -21.61
N LYS A 7 -8.34 -1.01 -21.87
CA LYS A 7 -7.81 0.10 -21.08
C LYS A 7 -8.86 0.51 -20.06
N PHE A 8 -8.48 0.50 -18.79
CA PHE A 8 -9.31 0.99 -17.69
C PHE A 8 -8.90 2.42 -17.33
N ASP A 9 -9.85 3.31 -17.13
CA ASP A 9 -9.58 4.63 -16.58
C ASP A 9 -9.30 4.58 -15.09
N TYR A 10 -10.09 3.76 -14.37
CA TYR A 10 -9.98 3.60 -12.93
C TYR A 10 -10.01 2.13 -12.55
N VAL A 11 -9.18 1.75 -11.58
CA VAL A 11 -9.18 0.43 -10.95
C VAL A 11 -9.34 0.61 -9.45
N ILE A 12 -10.43 0.11 -8.88
CA ILE A 12 -10.71 0.13 -7.45
C ILE A 12 -11.00 -1.27 -6.96
N GLY A 13 -10.54 -1.60 -5.75
CA GLY A 13 -10.86 -2.90 -5.19
C GLY A 13 -10.10 -3.25 -3.92
N ASN A 14 -10.35 -4.47 -3.50
CA ASN A 14 -9.69 -5.13 -2.38
C ASN A 14 -9.12 -6.45 -2.90
N PRO A 15 -7.86 -6.49 -3.34
CA PRO A 15 -7.27 -7.69 -3.90
C PRO A 15 -7.05 -8.76 -2.82
N PRO A 16 -6.93 -10.03 -3.19
CA PRO A 16 -6.52 -11.07 -2.25
C PRO A 16 -5.18 -10.75 -1.61
N TYR A 17 -5.05 -10.96 -0.29
CA TYR A 17 -3.86 -10.54 0.45
C TYR A 17 -2.74 -11.58 0.42
N GLN A 18 -3.11 -12.86 0.47
CA GLN A 18 -2.14 -13.96 0.59
C GLN A 18 -2.69 -15.26 0.06
N ILE A 19 -1.78 -16.15 -0.32
CA ILE A 19 -2.09 -17.56 -0.61
C ILE A 19 -1.64 -18.39 0.59
N SER A 20 -2.51 -19.34 1.03
CA SER A 20 -2.14 -20.36 1.99
C SER A 20 -1.60 -21.59 1.22
N ASP A 21 -0.39 -21.99 1.51
CA ASP A 21 0.24 -23.15 0.86
C ASP A 21 -0.25 -24.52 1.42
N GLY A 22 -1.33 -24.52 2.18
CA GLY A 22 -2.07 -25.75 2.56
C GLY A 22 -1.35 -26.69 3.54
N GLY A 23 -0.21 -26.33 4.07
CA GLY A 23 0.56 -27.14 5.02
C GLY A 23 0.51 -26.57 6.45
N ALA A 24 0.45 -27.44 7.45
CA ALA A 24 0.57 -27.06 8.83
C ALA A 24 1.95 -26.42 9.09
N GLY A 25 1.96 -25.14 9.44
CA GLY A 25 3.19 -24.40 9.76
C GLY A 25 3.81 -23.62 8.60
N VAL A 26 3.18 -23.57 7.44
CA VAL A 26 3.68 -22.78 6.32
C VAL A 26 3.17 -21.34 6.41
N SER A 27 4.10 -20.39 6.34
CA SER A 27 3.84 -18.97 6.32
C SER A 27 3.13 -18.57 5.02
N ALA A 28 1.95 -17.94 5.13
CA ALA A 28 1.21 -17.46 3.97
C ALA A 28 2.05 -16.46 3.16
N THR A 29 2.07 -16.64 1.83
CA THR A 29 2.82 -15.77 0.91
C THR A 29 1.95 -14.60 0.45
N PRO A 30 2.40 -13.35 0.60
CA PRO A 30 1.68 -12.19 0.08
C PRO A 30 1.54 -12.27 -1.45
N ILE A 31 0.37 -11.90 -1.97
CA ILE A 31 0.10 -11.86 -3.42
C ILE A 31 -0.45 -10.51 -3.89
N TYR A 32 -0.88 -9.63 -2.99
CA TYR A 32 -1.44 -8.33 -3.39
C TYR A 32 -0.45 -7.47 -4.18
N ASN A 33 0.85 -7.61 -3.93
CA ASN A 33 1.90 -6.95 -4.69
C ASN A 33 1.87 -7.34 -6.18
N ARG A 34 1.63 -8.62 -6.48
CA ARG A 34 1.50 -9.12 -7.86
C ARG A 34 0.27 -8.57 -8.56
N PHE A 35 -0.85 -8.41 -7.84
CA PHE A 35 -2.04 -7.77 -8.38
C PHE A 35 -1.77 -6.31 -8.77
N ILE A 36 -1.07 -5.56 -7.93
CA ILE A 36 -0.72 -4.16 -8.22
C ILE A 36 0.21 -4.07 -9.43
N GLU A 37 1.22 -4.91 -9.52
CA GLU A 37 2.12 -4.99 -10.67
C GLU A 37 1.34 -5.27 -11.97
N ALA A 38 0.45 -6.26 -11.94
CA ALA A 38 -0.39 -6.62 -13.08
C ALA A 38 -1.33 -5.47 -13.49
N ILE A 39 -1.95 -4.81 -12.53
CA ILE A 39 -2.84 -3.66 -12.79
C ILE A 39 -2.07 -2.52 -13.46
N LYS A 40 -0.87 -2.21 -12.99
CA LYS A 40 -0.03 -1.15 -13.58
C LYS A 40 0.34 -1.44 -15.04
N THR A 41 0.48 -2.70 -15.43
CA THR A 41 0.74 -3.06 -16.84
C THR A 41 -0.41 -2.73 -17.78
N THR A 42 -1.61 -2.53 -17.27
CA THR A 42 -2.78 -2.13 -18.06
C THR A 42 -2.86 -0.62 -18.31
N HIS A 43 -1.91 0.14 -17.78
CA HIS A 43 -1.83 1.60 -17.89
C HIS A 43 -3.12 2.34 -17.51
N PRO A 44 -3.69 2.11 -16.31
CA PRO A 44 -4.89 2.83 -15.89
C PRO A 44 -4.58 4.29 -15.59
N GLY A 45 -5.61 5.14 -15.64
CA GLY A 45 -5.49 6.55 -15.23
C GLY A 45 -5.35 6.72 -13.73
N ALA A 46 -6.01 5.87 -12.95
CA ALA A 46 -5.92 5.87 -11.50
C ALA A 46 -6.15 4.48 -10.90
N ILE A 47 -5.54 4.23 -9.74
CA ILE A 47 -5.68 3.00 -8.96
C ILE A 47 -6.03 3.40 -7.53
N CYS A 48 -7.06 2.78 -6.95
CA CYS A 48 -7.37 2.88 -5.52
C CYS A 48 -7.61 1.48 -4.97
N LEU A 49 -6.68 0.98 -4.18
CA LEU A 49 -6.74 -0.37 -3.62
C LEU A 49 -6.50 -0.32 -2.11
N ILE A 50 -7.20 -1.21 -1.39
CA ILE A 50 -6.95 -1.46 0.03
C ILE A 50 -6.12 -2.73 0.18
N ILE A 51 -5.00 -2.65 0.89
CA ILE A 51 -4.02 -3.72 1.05
C ILE A 51 -3.49 -3.76 2.48
N PRO A 52 -2.90 -4.88 2.93
CA PRO A 52 -2.19 -4.92 4.20
C PRO A 52 -1.05 -3.91 4.24
N ALA A 53 -0.77 -3.33 5.42
CA ALA A 53 0.28 -2.34 5.62
C ALA A 53 1.66 -2.95 5.92
N LYS A 54 1.79 -4.26 5.97
CA LYS A 54 3.06 -4.96 6.26
C LYS A 54 4.20 -4.61 5.31
N TRP A 55 3.90 -4.22 4.08
CA TRP A 55 4.91 -3.84 3.11
C TRP A 55 5.76 -2.63 3.54
N TYR A 56 5.29 -1.83 4.49
CA TYR A 56 6.04 -0.67 5.00
C TYR A 56 7.43 -1.03 5.52
N SER A 57 7.54 -2.17 6.17
CA SER A 57 8.82 -2.68 6.67
C SER A 57 9.50 -3.67 5.73
N GLY A 58 8.79 -4.17 4.73
CA GLY A 58 9.28 -5.21 3.83
C GLY A 58 9.30 -6.61 4.44
N GLY A 59 10.20 -7.45 3.93
CA GLY A 59 10.28 -8.86 4.31
C GLY A 59 9.32 -9.77 3.54
N LYS A 60 9.48 -11.08 3.63
CA LYS A 60 8.64 -12.09 2.96
C LYS A 60 8.40 -11.85 1.46
N GLY A 61 9.44 -11.42 0.72
CA GLY A 61 9.33 -11.12 -0.71
C GLY A 61 8.71 -9.76 -1.04
N LEU A 62 8.52 -8.88 -0.05
CA LEU A 62 7.95 -7.55 -0.24
C LEU A 62 9.00 -6.43 -0.32
N ASP A 63 10.28 -6.73 -0.22
CA ASP A 63 11.33 -5.70 -0.21
C ASP A 63 11.35 -4.89 -1.50
N LYS A 64 11.31 -5.56 -2.65
CA LYS A 64 11.23 -4.89 -3.96
C LYS A 64 9.95 -4.08 -4.09
N PHE A 65 8.82 -4.64 -3.67
CA PHE A 65 7.54 -3.96 -3.69
C PHE A 65 7.54 -2.70 -2.82
N ARG A 66 8.12 -2.78 -1.62
CA ARG A 66 8.32 -1.63 -0.74
C ARG A 66 9.12 -0.53 -1.42
N GLU A 67 10.27 -0.87 -2.00
CA GLU A 67 11.13 0.08 -2.70
C GLU A 67 10.40 0.77 -3.85
N GLU A 68 9.66 0.02 -4.66
CA GLU A 68 8.86 0.54 -5.76
C GLU A 68 7.74 1.46 -5.28
N MET A 69 7.01 1.08 -4.24
CA MET A 69 5.94 1.90 -3.67
C MET A 69 6.46 3.18 -3.04
N LEU A 70 7.53 3.10 -2.25
CA LEU A 70 8.11 4.29 -1.61
C LEU A 70 8.74 5.26 -2.61
N GLY A 71 9.27 4.76 -3.71
CA GLY A 71 9.83 5.57 -4.79
C GLY A 71 8.82 6.10 -5.80
N ASP A 72 7.57 5.67 -5.71
CA ASP A 72 6.53 5.99 -6.69
C ASP A 72 5.87 7.34 -6.39
N ARG A 73 6.24 8.37 -7.14
CA ARG A 73 5.70 9.72 -6.98
C ARG A 73 4.29 9.92 -7.57
N HIS A 74 3.72 8.89 -8.16
CA HIS A 74 2.33 8.89 -8.63
C HIS A 74 1.32 8.61 -7.51
N ILE A 75 1.77 8.16 -6.33
CA ILE A 75 0.90 7.97 -5.18
C ILE A 75 0.56 9.32 -4.57
N SER A 76 -0.67 9.78 -4.84
CA SER A 76 -1.16 11.08 -4.37
C SER A 76 -1.67 11.03 -2.93
N THR A 77 -2.16 9.86 -2.51
CA THR A 77 -2.81 9.66 -1.21
C THR A 77 -2.47 8.28 -0.66
N LEU A 78 -2.15 8.24 0.61
CA LEU A 78 -1.99 7.01 1.37
C LEU A 78 -2.73 7.18 2.70
N VAL A 79 -3.75 6.34 2.93
CA VAL A 79 -4.51 6.34 4.18
C VAL A 79 -4.24 5.04 4.91
N ASP A 80 -3.76 5.16 6.12
CA ASP A 80 -3.21 4.09 6.93
C ASP A 80 -4.04 3.88 8.19
N TYR A 81 -4.56 2.67 8.35
CA TYR A 81 -5.27 2.24 9.55
C TYR A 81 -4.36 1.30 10.34
N SER A 82 -3.82 1.79 11.44
CA SER A 82 -2.92 1.00 12.31
C SER A 82 -3.61 -0.22 12.92
N ASN A 83 -4.93 -0.15 13.07
CA ASN A 83 -5.76 -1.27 13.47
C ASN A 83 -6.75 -1.62 12.35
N SER A 84 -6.61 -2.80 11.76
CA SER A 84 -7.50 -3.26 10.69
C SER A 84 -8.95 -3.40 11.11
N LEU A 85 -9.22 -3.61 12.40
CA LEU A 85 -10.59 -3.71 12.94
C LEU A 85 -11.38 -2.41 12.80
N ASP A 86 -10.71 -1.28 12.63
CA ASP A 86 -11.37 0.00 12.34
C ASP A 86 -12.01 0.04 10.94
N VAL A 87 -11.57 -0.85 10.05
CA VAL A 87 -12.08 -0.97 8.67
C VAL A 87 -12.85 -2.28 8.49
N PHE A 88 -12.31 -3.37 8.99
CA PHE A 88 -12.88 -4.72 8.87
C PHE A 88 -13.16 -5.30 10.26
N PRO A 89 -14.35 -5.09 10.83
CA PRO A 89 -14.63 -5.45 12.23
C PRO A 89 -14.43 -6.92 12.59
N ASN A 90 -14.44 -7.81 11.60
CA ASN A 90 -14.32 -9.25 11.80
C ASN A 90 -13.01 -9.85 11.29
N VAL A 91 -12.08 -9.03 10.81
CA VAL A 91 -10.83 -9.52 10.22
C VAL A 91 -9.65 -8.75 10.80
N ASP A 92 -8.87 -9.44 11.63
CA ASP A 92 -7.64 -8.88 12.17
C ASP A 92 -6.47 -9.13 11.18
N VAL A 93 -5.95 -8.05 10.63
CA VAL A 93 -4.78 -8.07 9.75
C VAL A 93 -3.58 -7.51 10.51
N ALA A 94 -2.60 -8.36 10.77
CA ALA A 94 -1.40 -7.96 11.50
C ALA A 94 -0.70 -6.79 10.81
N GLY A 95 -0.40 -5.73 11.56
CA GLY A 95 0.20 -4.51 11.04
C GLY A 95 -0.80 -3.50 10.47
N GLY A 96 -2.09 -3.84 10.42
CA GLY A 96 -3.13 -2.96 9.89
C GLY A 96 -3.30 -3.03 8.38
N VAL A 97 -4.11 -2.13 7.86
CA VAL A 97 -4.40 -2.00 6.43
C VAL A 97 -4.20 -0.56 5.98
N CYS A 98 -3.96 -0.39 4.69
CA CYS A 98 -3.91 0.94 4.08
C CYS A 98 -4.66 0.92 2.75
N TYR A 99 -5.18 2.08 2.34
CA TYR A 99 -5.52 2.28 0.95
C TYR A 99 -4.68 3.39 0.35
N PHE A 100 -4.38 3.27 -0.92
CA PHE A 100 -3.62 4.28 -1.65
C PHE A 100 -4.35 4.69 -2.92
N VAL A 101 -4.10 5.92 -3.36
CA VAL A 101 -4.54 6.43 -4.65
C VAL A 101 -3.31 6.74 -5.48
N TRP A 102 -3.16 6.00 -6.56
CA TRP A 102 -2.13 6.19 -7.58
C TRP A 102 -2.77 6.84 -8.81
N LYS A 103 -2.14 7.87 -9.36
CA LYS A 103 -2.62 8.56 -10.56
C LYS A 103 -1.48 8.72 -11.56
N GLU A 104 -1.68 8.29 -12.79
CA GLU A 104 -0.70 8.43 -13.86
C GLU A 104 -0.27 9.90 -14.05
N ALA A 105 -1.22 10.83 -14.00
CA ALA A 105 -0.96 12.26 -14.21
C ALA A 105 -0.39 12.98 -12.97
N TYR A 106 -0.30 12.33 -11.81
CA TYR A 106 0.22 12.94 -10.60
C TYR A 106 1.70 12.67 -10.44
N ASN A 107 2.46 13.68 -10.05
CA ASN A 107 3.86 13.56 -9.65
C ASN A 107 4.13 14.53 -8.50
N GLY A 108 4.37 14.03 -7.31
CA GLY A 108 4.57 14.89 -6.15
C GLY A 108 4.62 14.15 -4.83
N LYS A 109 4.48 14.91 -3.76
CA LYS A 109 4.38 14.38 -2.40
C LYS A 109 3.07 13.66 -2.20
N CYS A 110 3.06 12.70 -1.30
CA CYS A 110 1.89 11.93 -0.91
C CYS A 110 1.19 12.58 0.28
N LYS A 111 -0.13 12.78 0.17
CA LYS A 111 -0.96 13.12 1.34
C LYS A 111 -1.15 11.86 2.16
N TYR A 112 -0.43 11.77 3.27
CA TYR A 112 -0.48 10.64 4.19
C TYR A 112 -1.37 10.94 5.37
N THR A 113 -2.35 10.08 5.63
CA THR A 113 -3.23 10.14 6.81
C THR A 113 -3.13 8.83 7.57
N ASN A 114 -2.84 8.90 8.86
CA ASN A 114 -2.85 7.76 9.76
C ASN A 114 -4.02 7.86 10.72
N TYR A 115 -4.79 6.77 10.82
CA TYR A 115 -5.82 6.57 11.82
C TYR A 115 -5.31 5.64 12.91
N ARG A 116 -5.24 6.14 14.12
CA ARG A 116 -4.81 5.38 15.30
C ARG A 116 -5.59 5.82 16.54
N ASN A 117 -6.18 4.85 17.25
CA ASN A 117 -6.93 5.11 18.48
C ASN A 117 -7.99 6.21 18.33
N GLY A 118 -8.75 6.19 17.23
CA GLY A 118 -9.78 7.17 16.94
C GLY A 118 -9.29 8.56 16.55
N LYS A 119 -7.98 8.74 16.35
CA LYS A 119 -7.38 10.01 15.92
C LYS A 119 -6.80 9.91 14.53
N ALA A 120 -7.02 10.94 13.71
CA ALA A 120 -6.42 11.10 12.40
C ALA A 120 -5.27 12.09 12.43
N THR A 121 -4.14 11.73 11.84
CA THR A 121 -2.99 12.61 11.65
C THR A 121 -2.67 12.66 10.17
N THR A 122 -2.56 13.86 9.60
CA THR A 122 -2.30 14.04 8.16
C THR A 122 -1.04 14.88 7.95
N ALA A 123 -0.23 14.46 6.99
CA ALA A 123 0.96 15.20 6.55
C ALA A 123 1.22 14.94 5.06
N TYR A 124 1.83 15.90 4.37
CA TYR A 124 2.34 15.70 3.02
C TYR A 124 3.78 15.22 3.12
N ARG A 125 4.08 14.05 2.54
CA ARG A 125 5.36 13.37 2.72
C ARG A 125 5.94 12.88 1.41
N ASP A 126 7.26 12.88 1.33
CA ASP A 126 7.99 12.03 0.39
C ASP A 126 8.07 10.63 1.01
N LEU A 127 7.44 9.64 0.36
CA LEU A 127 7.38 8.28 0.92
C LEU A 127 8.76 7.61 1.02
N ASN A 128 9.71 8.06 0.22
CA ASN A 128 11.09 7.54 0.17
C ASN A 128 12.07 8.25 1.11
N GLU A 129 11.59 8.99 2.12
CA GLU A 129 12.48 9.65 3.09
C GLU A 129 13.43 8.66 3.80
N PHE A 130 12.97 7.41 3.99
CA PHE A 130 13.72 6.33 4.65
C PHE A 130 13.58 5.03 3.86
N GLN A 131 14.45 4.07 4.11
CA GLN A 131 14.37 2.73 3.49
C GLN A 131 13.11 1.97 3.88
N THR A 132 12.57 2.23 5.07
CA THR A 132 11.30 1.72 5.55
C THR A 132 10.34 2.87 5.77
N PHE A 133 9.03 2.60 5.63
CA PHE A 133 8.03 3.64 5.87
C PHE A 133 7.72 3.77 7.36
N ILE A 134 7.91 4.97 7.90
CA ILE A 134 7.66 5.30 9.30
C ILE A 134 6.28 5.94 9.41
N ARG A 135 5.36 5.26 10.11
CA ARG A 135 3.96 5.65 10.23
C ARG A 135 3.76 6.96 10.98
N TYR A 136 4.59 7.23 11.99
CA TYR A 136 4.34 8.33 12.91
C TYR A 136 5.32 9.49 12.64
N PRO A 137 4.81 10.72 12.37
CA PRO A 137 5.66 11.88 12.09
C PRO A 137 6.68 12.18 13.19
N VAL A 138 6.29 12.01 14.45
CA VAL A 138 7.18 12.21 15.61
C VAL A 138 8.37 11.24 15.59
N ALA A 139 8.13 9.98 15.21
CA ALA A 139 9.20 8.98 15.08
C ALA A 139 10.13 9.33 13.92
N SER A 140 9.63 9.92 12.84
CA SER A 140 10.46 10.34 11.70
C SER A 140 11.39 11.50 12.06
N GLU A 141 10.97 12.40 12.95
CA GLU A 141 11.83 13.49 13.44
C GLU A 141 12.97 12.98 14.33
N ILE A 142 12.72 11.95 15.13
CA ILE A 142 13.72 11.30 15.97
C ILE A 142 14.81 10.62 15.12
N VAL A 143 14.41 9.95 14.04
CA VAL A 143 15.35 9.23 13.14
C VAL A 143 16.22 10.19 12.34
N LYS A 144 15.74 11.41 12.04
CA LYS A 144 16.53 12.45 11.36
C LYS A 144 17.64 13.05 12.22
N LYS A 145 17.59 12.88 13.49
CA LYS A 145 18.62 13.33 14.45
C LYS A 145 19.70 12.27 14.67
#